data_3fff3b3e5aef5386cec4e29de08d791a
#
_entry.id   3fff3b3e5aef5386cec4e29de08d791a
#
_cell.length_a   1.000
_cell.length_b   1.000
_cell.length_c   1.000
_cell.angle_alpha   90.00
_cell.angle_beta   90.00
_cell.angle_gamma   90.00
#
_symmetry.space_group_name_H-M   'P 1'
#
loop_
_entity.id
_entity.type
_entity.pdbx_description
1 polymer ?
#
loop_
_entity_poly.entity_id
_entity_poly.type
_entity_poly.pdbx_seq_one_letter_code
_entity_poly.pdbx_strand_id
1 'polypeptide(L)'
;MLDFNESEVPGEQGGDAIAKRDAQREANREEVRAALLARLESVLATLFPAGKRKSGKFLVGDILGSPGDSLEIVITGDKAGLWTDRATGQGGDIFDLISGHLLFNVHSDFAKVLSFAAQLVGKAPPEATRKRKAEPAMDELGPATAKWEYQDTEGKLIAIVYRYDPPGQKKEFRPWDVKRKKAAPPDPRPLYNQPGMLKSDRVVVVEGEKCAKALIDAGICATTAMHGANAPVEKTDWSPLAGKTVLIWPDKDKPGWEYADRAAQAMLAAGAKTCHILYPPEAAAEGWDAADAQAEGFDVAGFIAHGPRMQMYLVADGPDSATTGSATE
;
A
#
# COMPACT_ATOMS: atom_id res chain seq x y z
N MET A 1 -17.94 -48.67 26.85
CA MET A 1 -18.02 -48.85 25.41
C MET A 1 -18.68 -47.56 24.90
N LEU A 2 -17.90 -46.57 24.61
CA LEU A 2 -18.36 -45.23 24.10
C LEU A 2 -18.13 -45.24 22.60
N ASP A 3 -19.24 -45.09 21.88
CA ASP A 3 -19.32 -45.10 20.42
C ASP A 3 -18.81 -43.74 19.88
N PHE A 4 -17.71 -43.77 19.13
CA PHE A 4 -17.18 -42.63 18.40
C PHE A 4 -17.49 -42.81 16.93
N ASN A 5 -18.67 -42.38 16.49
CA ASN A 5 -18.91 -42.21 15.07
C ASN A 5 -20.04 -41.22 14.84
N GLU A 6 -19.66 -39.93 14.62
CA GLU A 6 -20.36 -38.94 13.79
C GLU A 6 -19.57 -37.61 13.87
N SER A 7 -18.51 -37.56 13.09
CA SER A 7 -17.91 -36.28 12.72
C SER A 7 -18.49 -35.85 11.37
N GLU A 8 -19.52 -35.01 11.40
CA GLU A 8 -19.97 -34.26 10.23
C GLU A 8 -18.85 -33.37 9.71
N VAL A 9 -18.49 -33.60 8.47
CA VAL A 9 -17.48 -32.80 7.72
C VAL A 9 -18.16 -31.50 7.27
N PRO A 10 -17.70 -30.29 7.69
CA PRO A 10 -18.25 -29.02 7.21
C PRO A 10 -17.60 -28.68 5.86
N GLY A 11 -17.98 -29.36 4.78
CA GLY A 11 -17.39 -29.18 3.45
C GLY A 11 -18.25 -28.46 2.41
N GLU A 12 -19.54 -28.39 2.55
CA GLU A 12 -20.44 -27.95 1.45
C GLU A 12 -20.98 -26.53 1.54
N GLN A 13 -20.92 -25.85 2.68
CA GLN A 13 -21.47 -24.49 2.82
C GLN A 13 -20.57 -23.37 2.29
N GLY A 14 -19.30 -23.61 2.03
CA GLY A 14 -18.33 -22.63 1.52
C GLY A 14 -18.45 -22.36 0.02
N GLY A 15 -18.72 -23.36 -0.78
CA GLY A 15 -18.80 -23.29 -2.24
C GLY A 15 -19.99 -22.45 -2.74
N ASP A 16 -21.16 -22.68 -2.16
CA ASP A 16 -22.40 -21.98 -2.51
C ASP A 16 -22.34 -20.46 -2.21
N ALA A 17 -21.67 -20.07 -1.14
CA ALA A 17 -21.52 -18.67 -0.77
C ALA A 17 -20.54 -17.92 -1.68
N ILE A 18 -19.53 -18.61 -2.21
CA ILE A 18 -18.56 -18.05 -3.18
C ILE A 18 -19.27 -17.87 -4.52
N ALA A 19 -19.94 -18.90 -5.02
CA ALA A 19 -20.68 -18.86 -6.28
C ALA A 19 -21.75 -17.74 -6.30
N LYS A 20 -22.51 -17.57 -5.22
CA LYS A 20 -23.50 -16.48 -5.09
C LYS A 20 -22.87 -15.09 -5.10
N ARG A 21 -21.67 -14.93 -4.55
CA ARG A 21 -20.93 -13.66 -4.58
C ARG A 21 -20.39 -13.33 -5.96
N ASP A 22 -19.86 -14.31 -6.64
CA ASP A 22 -19.32 -14.11 -7.98
C ASP A 22 -20.46 -13.80 -8.96
N ALA A 23 -21.59 -14.46 -8.84
CA ALA A 23 -22.80 -14.14 -9.58
C ALA A 23 -23.32 -12.71 -9.29
N GLN A 24 -23.29 -12.27 -8.02
CA GLN A 24 -23.69 -10.90 -7.65
C GLN A 24 -22.74 -9.85 -8.20
N ARG A 25 -21.42 -10.13 -8.21
CA ARG A 25 -20.41 -9.23 -8.80
C ARG A 25 -20.61 -9.10 -10.30
N GLU A 26 -20.86 -10.20 -10.98
CA GLU A 26 -21.11 -10.18 -12.43
C GLU A 26 -22.43 -9.46 -12.76
N ALA A 27 -23.48 -9.68 -11.99
CA ALA A 27 -24.74 -8.95 -12.15
C ALA A 27 -24.55 -7.43 -11.96
N ASN A 28 -23.82 -7.00 -10.95
CA ASN A 28 -23.51 -5.58 -10.72
C ASN A 28 -22.67 -4.98 -11.84
N ARG A 29 -21.69 -5.72 -12.35
CA ARG A 29 -20.87 -5.30 -13.49
C ARG A 29 -21.73 -5.08 -14.72
N GLU A 30 -22.60 -6.04 -15.04
CA GLU A 30 -23.46 -5.98 -16.21
C GLU A 30 -24.51 -4.87 -16.08
N GLU A 31 -25.03 -4.63 -14.90
CA GLU A 31 -25.95 -3.52 -14.61
C GLU A 31 -25.31 -2.16 -14.83
N VAL A 32 -24.05 -1.95 -14.38
CA VAL A 32 -23.29 -0.72 -14.61
C VAL A 32 -22.94 -0.57 -16.08
N ARG A 33 -22.54 -1.66 -16.75
CA ARG A 33 -22.26 -1.68 -18.19
C ARG A 33 -23.46 -1.26 -19.01
N ALA A 34 -24.62 -1.84 -18.75
CA ALA A 34 -25.87 -1.50 -19.45
C ALA A 34 -26.22 -0.02 -19.25
N ALA A 35 -26.04 0.52 -18.04
CA ALA A 35 -26.30 1.94 -17.76
C ALA A 35 -25.31 2.89 -18.47
N LEU A 36 -24.03 2.50 -18.58
CA LEU A 36 -23.02 3.25 -19.36
C LEU A 36 -23.40 3.28 -20.85
N LEU A 37 -23.73 2.11 -21.41
CA LEU A 37 -24.10 1.99 -22.83
C LEU A 37 -25.39 2.75 -23.15
N ALA A 38 -26.38 2.76 -22.26
CA ALA A 38 -27.62 3.53 -22.41
C ALA A 38 -27.38 5.06 -22.46
N ARG A 39 -26.25 5.55 -21.90
CA ARG A 39 -25.87 6.98 -21.87
C ARG A 39 -24.51 7.23 -22.50
N LEU A 40 -24.07 6.34 -23.41
CA LEU A 40 -22.70 6.28 -23.88
C LEU A 40 -22.18 7.62 -24.41
N GLU A 41 -22.94 8.32 -25.22
CA GLU A 41 -22.54 9.63 -25.80
C GLU A 41 -22.30 10.66 -24.69
N SER A 42 -23.17 10.74 -23.69
CA SER A 42 -23.00 11.67 -22.55
C SER A 42 -21.81 11.32 -21.69
N VAL A 43 -21.59 10.02 -21.43
CA VAL A 43 -20.42 9.51 -20.71
C VAL A 43 -19.13 9.88 -21.44
N LEU A 44 -19.08 9.64 -22.76
CA LEU A 44 -17.92 9.97 -23.59
C LEU A 44 -17.64 11.47 -23.66
N ALA A 45 -18.69 12.29 -23.75
CA ALA A 45 -18.53 13.75 -23.73
C ALA A 45 -18.00 14.26 -22.38
N THR A 46 -18.33 13.58 -21.29
CA THR A 46 -17.79 13.89 -19.95
C THR A 46 -16.33 13.48 -19.80
N LEU A 47 -15.97 12.27 -20.26
CA LEU A 47 -14.60 11.76 -20.19
C LEU A 47 -13.66 12.48 -21.17
N PHE A 48 -14.16 12.79 -22.37
CA PHE A 48 -13.37 13.30 -23.49
C PHE A 48 -14.00 14.58 -24.08
N PRO A 49 -13.90 15.74 -23.40
CA PRO A 49 -14.52 16.99 -23.87
C PRO A 49 -14.04 17.45 -25.26
N ALA A 50 -12.82 17.06 -25.67
CA ALA A 50 -12.26 17.36 -26.98
C ALA A 50 -12.72 16.41 -28.10
N GLY A 51 -13.45 15.33 -27.72
CA GLY A 51 -13.91 14.32 -28.66
C GLY A 51 -15.04 14.82 -29.59
N LYS A 52 -15.23 14.16 -30.74
CA LYS A 52 -16.18 14.51 -31.78
C LYS A 52 -16.96 13.29 -32.25
N ARG A 53 -18.26 13.45 -32.45
CA ARG A 53 -19.11 12.44 -33.09
C ARG A 53 -18.95 12.47 -34.61
N LYS A 54 -18.72 11.30 -35.22
CA LYS A 54 -18.66 11.16 -36.67
C LYS A 54 -19.09 9.73 -37.08
N SER A 55 -20.07 9.63 -37.98
CA SER A 55 -20.47 8.34 -38.61
C SER A 55 -20.67 7.15 -37.66
N GLY A 56 -21.42 7.34 -36.56
CA GLY A 56 -21.69 6.28 -35.59
C GLY A 56 -20.55 5.97 -34.62
N LYS A 57 -19.51 6.77 -34.62
CA LYS A 57 -18.36 6.69 -33.73
C LYS A 57 -18.15 7.99 -32.97
N PHE A 58 -17.48 7.90 -31.83
CA PHE A 58 -16.91 9.01 -31.09
C PHE A 58 -15.39 8.96 -31.26
N LEU A 59 -14.80 10.06 -31.68
CA LEU A 59 -13.40 10.19 -32.06
C LEU A 59 -12.67 11.12 -31.08
N VAL A 60 -11.51 10.73 -30.63
CA VAL A 60 -10.60 11.51 -29.76
C VAL A 60 -9.15 11.16 -30.10
N GLY A 61 -8.18 11.97 -29.72
CA GLY A 61 -6.78 11.74 -30.09
C GLY A 61 -6.15 10.55 -29.38
N ASP A 62 -6.43 10.37 -28.10
CA ASP A 62 -5.89 9.29 -27.29
C ASP A 62 -6.77 8.99 -26.07
N ILE A 63 -6.36 7.99 -25.27
CA ILE A 63 -7.10 7.55 -24.09
C ILE A 63 -7.12 8.60 -22.96
N LEU A 64 -6.23 9.59 -22.98
CA LEU A 64 -6.20 10.69 -22.02
C LEU A 64 -7.08 11.87 -22.44
N GLY A 65 -7.65 11.84 -23.66
CA GLY A 65 -8.58 12.84 -24.13
C GLY A 65 -7.97 13.97 -24.96
N SER A 66 -6.75 13.79 -25.47
CA SER A 66 -6.11 14.79 -26.35
C SER A 66 -6.95 15.05 -27.61
N PRO A 67 -6.93 16.24 -28.19
CA PRO A 67 -7.58 16.52 -29.50
C PRO A 67 -7.02 15.63 -30.60
N GLY A 68 -7.87 15.03 -31.41
CA GLY A 68 -7.48 14.14 -32.51
C GLY A 68 -8.60 13.20 -32.92
N ASP A 69 -8.25 12.14 -33.67
CA ASP A 69 -9.19 11.15 -34.20
C ASP A 69 -8.62 9.73 -34.30
N SER A 70 -7.48 9.46 -33.63
CA SER A 70 -6.85 8.12 -33.67
C SER A 70 -7.58 7.09 -32.81
N LEU A 71 -8.16 7.49 -31.69
CA LEU A 71 -8.96 6.63 -30.83
C LEU A 71 -10.43 6.73 -31.25
N GLU A 72 -10.99 5.60 -31.66
CA GLU A 72 -12.37 5.45 -32.13
C GLU A 72 -13.18 4.63 -31.15
N ILE A 73 -14.32 5.12 -30.69
CA ILE A 73 -15.28 4.40 -29.86
C ILE A 73 -16.57 4.22 -30.66
N VAL A 74 -17.06 3.00 -30.77
CA VAL A 74 -18.35 2.70 -31.42
C VAL A 74 -19.49 3.13 -30.50
N ILE A 75 -20.42 3.97 -30.99
CA ILE A 75 -21.52 4.50 -30.17
C ILE A 75 -22.91 3.96 -30.55
N THR A 76 -23.00 3.08 -31.57
CA THR A 76 -24.26 2.52 -32.05
C THR A 76 -24.14 1.04 -32.37
N GLY A 77 -25.25 0.27 -32.27
CA GLY A 77 -25.34 -1.14 -32.60
C GLY A 77 -24.70 -2.06 -31.53
N ASP A 78 -24.58 -3.36 -31.87
CA ASP A 78 -24.15 -4.40 -30.95
C ASP A 78 -22.70 -4.25 -30.45
N LYS A 79 -21.91 -3.42 -31.13
CA LYS A 79 -20.52 -3.11 -30.77
C LYS A 79 -20.37 -1.81 -29.99
N ALA A 80 -21.48 -1.20 -29.53
CA ALA A 80 -21.42 0.03 -28.75
C ALA A 80 -20.55 -0.16 -27.49
N GLY A 81 -19.67 0.82 -27.24
CA GLY A 81 -18.73 0.79 -26.12
C GLY A 81 -17.39 0.09 -26.41
N LEU A 82 -17.25 -0.59 -27.58
CA LEU A 82 -15.94 -1.07 -28.02
C LEU A 82 -15.13 0.09 -28.62
N TRP A 83 -13.84 0.09 -28.34
CA TRP A 83 -12.93 1.11 -28.83
C TRP A 83 -11.65 0.54 -29.40
N THR A 84 -10.99 1.29 -30.25
CA THR A 84 -9.68 0.98 -30.82
C THR A 84 -8.92 2.28 -31.03
N ASP A 85 -7.67 2.32 -30.60
CA ASP A 85 -6.73 3.37 -30.93
C ASP A 85 -5.83 2.94 -32.09
N ARG A 86 -5.97 3.61 -33.22
CA ARG A 86 -5.19 3.30 -34.45
C ARG A 86 -3.72 3.67 -34.32
N ALA A 87 -3.36 4.59 -33.41
CA ALA A 87 -1.97 5.00 -33.22
C ALA A 87 -1.19 3.97 -32.42
N THR A 88 -1.81 3.34 -31.41
CA THR A 88 -1.15 2.37 -30.52
C THR A 88 -1.50 0.92 -30.82
N GLY A 89 -2.58 0.68 -31.59
CA GLY A 89 -3.14 -0.66 -31.80
C GLY A 89 -3.89 -1.22 -30.61
N GLN A 90 -4.07 -0.45 -29.53
CA GLN A 90 -4.81 -0.85 -28.34
C GLN A 90 -6.31 -0.79 -28.57
N GLY A 91 -7.07 -1.56 -27.79
CA GLY A 91 -8.52 -1.58 -27.84
C GLY A 91 -9.11 -2.38 -26.69
N GLY A 92 -10.43 -2.26 -26.52
CA GLY A 92 -11.11 -2.95 -25.44
C GLY A 92 -12.58 -2.58 -25.34
N ASP A 93 -13.18 -2.86 -24.19
CA ASP A 93 -14.54 -2.47 -23.87
C ASP A 93 -14.60 -1.11 -23.13
N ILE A 94 -15.79 -0.73 -22.68
CA ILE A 94 -16.01 0.55 -21.97
C ILE A 94 -15.30 0.60 -20.62
N PHE A 95 -15.08 -0.53 -19.93
CA PHE A 95 -14.34 -0.56 -18.69
C PHE A 95 -12.84 -0.43 -18.93
N ASP A 96 -12.31 -1.03 -19.99
CA ASP A 96 -10.91 -0.85 -20.41
C ASP A 96 -10.66 0.62 -20.78
N LEU A 97 -11.60 1.27 -21.48
CA LEU A 97 -11.53 2.68 -21.82
C LEU A 97 -11.45 3.56 -20.56
N ILE A 98 -12.36 3.35 -19.60
CA ILE A 98 -12.39 4.10 -18.34
C ILE A 98 -11.12 3.83 -17.53
N SER A 99 -10.67 2.57 -17.48
CA SER A 99 -9.46 2.18 -16.78
C SER A 99 -8.23 2.89 -17.33
N GLY A 100 -8.05 2.90 -18.64
CA GLY A 100 -6.95 3.58 -19.29
C GLY A 100 -7.00 5.10 -19.11
N HIS A 101 -8.19 5.71 -19.21
CA HIS A 101 -8.39 7.14 -18.97
C HIS A 101 -7.99 7.57 -17.54
N LEU A 102 -8.28 6.73 -16.55
CA LEU A 102 -7.95 6.96 -15.15
C LEU A 102 -6.53 6.50 -14.78
N LEU A 103 -5.77 5.94 -15.72
CA LEU A 103 -4.45 5.33 -15.47
C LEU A 103 -4.50 4.23 -14.40
N PHE A 104 -5.61 3.49 -14.33
CA PHE A 104 -5.76 2.33 -13.46
C PHE A 104 -5.38 1.04 -14.20
N ASN A 105 -4.94 0.03 -13.45
CA ASN A 105 -4.80 -1.31 -13.99
C ASN A 105 -6.16 -2.03 -13.91
N VAL A 106 -6.73 -2.44 -15.07
CA VAL A 106 -8.06 -3.06 -15.16
C VAL A 106 -8.18 -4.33 -14.31
N HIS A 107 -7.11 -5.07 -14.07
CA HIS A 107 -7.15 -6.31 -13.30
C HIS A 107 -7.05 -6.07 -11.80
N SER A 108 -6.14 -5.19 -11.35
CA SER A 108 -5.92 -4.94 -9.92
C SER A 108 -6.85 -3.86 -9.35
N ASP A 109 -7.26 -2.88 -10.16
CA ASP A 109 -8.06 -1.75 -9.73
C ASP A 109 -9.52 -1.79 -10.19
N PHE A 110 -10.00 -2.92 -10.73
CA PHE A 110 -11.33 -3.04 -11.33
C PHE A 110 -12.47 -2.55 -10.42
N ALA A 111 -12.36 -2.74 -9.10
CA ALA A 111 -13.35 -2.25 -8.16
C ALA A 111 -13.44 -0.70 -8.15
N LYS A 112 -12.31 -0.01 -8.35
CA LYS A 112 -12.26 1.46 -8.47
C LYS A 112 -12.85 1.91 -9.79
N VAL A 113 -12.51 1.21 -10.90
CA VAL A 113 -13.07 1.45 -12.23
C VAL A 113 -14.59 1.30 -12.20
N LEU A 114 -15.11 0.23 -11.62
CA LEU A 114 -16.54 -0.04 -11.52
C LEU A 114 -17.26 1.02 -10.65
N SER A 115 -16.64 1.44 -9.56
CA SER A 115 -17.17 2.50 -8.69
C SER A 115 -17.26 3.84 -9.42
N PHE A 116 -16.23 4.24 -10.15
CA PHE A 116 -16.23 5.45 -10.95
C PHE A 116 -17.24 5.37 -12.10
N ALA A 117 -17.31 4.23 -12.78
CA ALA A 117 -18.29 3.96 -13.83
C ALA A 117 -19.74 4.11 -13.33
N ALA A 118 -20.03 3.59 -12.14
CA ALA A 118 -21.34 3.74 -11.51
C ALA A 118 -21.67 5.21 -11.21
N GLN A 119 -20.70 5.99 -10.72
CA GLN A 119 -20.86 7.43 -10.49
C GLN A 119 -21.18 8.21 -11.78
N LEU A 120 -20.52 7.90 -12.89
CA LEU A 120 -20.76 8.54 -14.19
C LEU A 120 -22.23 8.41 -14.65
N VAL A 121 -22.90 7.33 -14.26
CA VAL A 121 -24.31 7.08 -14.63
C VAL A 121 -25.29 7.39 -13.51
N GLY A 122 -24.83 8.04 -12.42
CA GLY A 122 -25.68 8.40 -11.28
C GLY A 122 -26.21 7.21 -10.49
N LYS A 123 -25.58 6.04 -10.60
CA LYS A 123 -25.84 4.89 -9.74
C LYS A 123 -24.99 5.00 -8.49
N ALA A 124 -25.55 4.56 -7.36
CA ALA A 124 -24.73 4.32 -6.19
C ALA A 124 -23.59 3.36 -6.60
N PRO A 125 -22.34 3.62 -6.20
CA PRO A 125 -21.28 2.67 -6.43
C PRO A 125 -21.77 1.31 -5.95
N PRO A 126 -21.56 0.21 -6.72
CA PRO A 126 -21.88 -1.10 -6.21
C PRO A 126 -21.18 -1.17 -4.85
N GLU A 127 -21.95 -1.39 -3.80
CA GLU A 127 -21.36 -1.63 -2.50
C GLU A 127 -20.32 -2.71 -2.77
N ALA A 128 -19.04 -2.30 -2.76
CA ALA A 128 -18.02 -3.29 -2.57
C ALA A 128 -18.53 -4.04 -1.36
N THR A 129 -18.98 -5.27 -1.56
CA THR A 129 -19.23 -6.19 -0.48
C THR A 129 -17.87 -6.50 0.14
N ARG A 130 -17.21 -5.42 0.63
CA ARG A 130 -16.43 -5.57 1.81
C ARG A 130 -17.44 -6.17 2.78
N LYS A 131 -17.37 -7.50 2.99
CA LYS A 131 -17.65 -7.93 4.33
C LYS A 131 -16.94 -6.87 5.15
N ARG A 132 -17.69 -6.03 5.83
CA ARG A 132 -17.21 -5.44 7.06
C ARG A 132 -16.71 -6.65 7.82
N LYS A 133 -15.39 -6.91 7.69
CA LYS A 133 -14.71 -7.68 8.71
C LYS A 133 -15.16 -6.95 9.94
N ALA A 134 -15.85 -7.66 10.85
CA ALA A 134 -16.33 -7.08 12.07
C ALA A 134 -15.21 -6.15 12.51
N GLU A 135 -15.51 -4.83 12.46
CA GLU A 135 -14.65 -3.87 13.11
C GLU A 135 -14.47 -4.45 14.49
N PRO A 136 -13.26 -4.60 14.99
CA PRO A 136 -13.09 -5.03 16.38
C PRO A 136 -14.10 -4.20 17.16
N ALA A 137 -14.92 -4.89 17.97
CA ALA A 137 -15.98 -4.26 18.75
C ALA A 137 -15.40 -2.94 19.25
N MET A 138 -16.13 -1.83 19.03
CA MET A 138 -15.71 -0.51 19.47
C MET A 138 -15.29 -0.67 20.93
N ASP A 139 -13.97 -0.87 21.13
CA ASP A 139 -13.43 -0.79 22.47
C ASP A 139 -13.46 0.69 22.89
N GLU A 140 -13.13 0.98 24.11
CA GLU A 140 -13.20 2.32 24.71
C GLU A 140 -12.39 3.40 23.97
N LEU A 141 -11.67 3.03 22.91
CA LEU A 141 -10.78 3.89 22.11
C LEU A 141 -11.51 4.70 21.03
N GLY A 142 -12.77 4.38 20.73
CA GLY A 142 -13.53 5.03 19.66
C GLY A 142 -13.07 4.57 18.24
N PRO A 143 -13.40 5.33 17.19
CA PRO A 143 -13.01 5.01 15.83
C PRO A 143 -11.50 5.23 15.61
N ALA A 144 -10.88 4.37 14.80
CA ALA A 144 -9.49 4.55 14.40
C ALA A 144 -9.31 5.88 13.63
N THR A 145 -8.33 6.67 14.01
CA THR A 145 -8.01 7.97 13.40
C THR A 145 -7.11 7.82 12.16
N ALA A 146 -6.34 6.73 12.09
CA ALA A 146 -5.57 6.36 10.90
C ALA A 146 -5.41 4.84 10.81
N LYS A 147 -5.09 4.35 9.60
CA LYS A 147 -4.72 2.95 9.37
C LYS A 147 -3.67 2.85 8.29
N TRP A 148 -2.80 1.86 8.42
CA TRP A 148 -1.76 1.53 7.43
C TRP A 148 -1.83 0.05 7.09
N GLU A 149 -1.80 -0.24 5.80
CA GLU A 149 -1.88 -1.58 5.25
C GLU A 149 -0.48 -2.06 4.88
N TYR A 150 -0.06 -3.17 5.48
CA TYR A 150 1.19 -3.84 5.18
C TYR A 150 0.93 -4.91 4.12
N GLN A 151 1.67 -4.83 3.03
CA GLN A 151 1.57 -5.75 1.91
C GLN A 151 2.90 -6.47 1.70
N ASP A 152 2.84 -7.71 1.23
CA ASP A 152 4.03 -8.41 0.75
C ASP A 152 4.50 -7.86 -0.60
N THR A 153 5.58 -8.43 -1.12
CA THR A 153 6.17 -8.04 -2.41
C THR A 153 5.23 -8.20 -3.61
N GLU A 154 4.22 -9.05 -3.49
CA GLU A 154 3.19 -9.28 -4.52
C GLU A 154 1.97 -8.34 -4.36
N GLY A 155 1.98 -7.46 -3.36
CA GLY A 155 0.88 -6.55 -3.05
C GLY A 155 -0.26 -7.19 -2.24
N LYS A 156 -0.08 -8.40 -1.72
CA LYS A 156 -1.07 -9.07 -0.89
C LYS A 156 -1.04 -8.52 0.53
N LEU A 157 -2.21 -8.20 1.07
CA LEU A 157 -2.35 -7.68 2.42
C LEU A 157 -1.97 -8.73 3.48
N ILE A 158 -0.99 -8.42 4.33
CA ILE A 158 -0.48 -9.27 5.40
C ILE A 158 -0.81 -8.75 6.80
N ALA A 159 -0.84 -7.43 6.98
CA ALA A 159 -1.22 -6.84 8.26
C ALA A 159 -1.85 -5.46 8.07
N ILE A 160 -2.53 -4.98 9.12
CA ILE A 160 -3.04 -3.62 9.20
C ILE A 160 -2.66 -3.07 10.58
N VAL A 161 -2.12 -1.86 10.63
CA VAL A 161 -1.93 -1.12 11.88
C VAL A 161 -3.00 -0.04 11.96
N TYR A 162 -3.77 -0.05 13.03
CA TYR A 162 -4.75 0.99 13.35
C TYR A 162 -4.18 1.93 14.40
N ARG A 163 -4.39 3.23 14.22
CA ARG A 163 -4.07 4.25 15.20
C ARG A 163 -5.35 4.79 15.81
N TYR A 164 -5.31 5.03 17.11
CA TYR A 164 -6.36 5.65 17.89
C TYR A 164 -5.77 6.83 18.66
N ASP A 165 -6.48 7.95 18.67
CA ASP A 165 -6.13 9.16 19.42
C ASP A 165 -7.30 9.51 20.37
N PRO A 166 -7.52 8.73 21.45
CA PRO A 166 -8.62 8.95 22.36
C PRO A 166 -8.41 10.27 23.14
N PRO A 167 -9.47 11.08 23.35
CA PRO A 167 -9.36 12.35 24.04
C PRO A 167 -8.75 12.20 25.44
N GLY A 168 -7.72 13.01 25.75
CA GLY A 168 -7.07 13.01 27.06
C GLY A 168 -6.17 11.80 27.37
N GLN A 169 -5.97 10.91 26.42
CA GLN A 169 -5.11 9.73 26.56
C GLN A 169 -3.96 9.75 25.55
N LYS A 170 -2.97 8.87 25.74
CA LYS A 170 -1.90 8.70 24.77
C LYS A 170 -2.41 7.99 23.52
N LYS A 171 -1.84 8.35 22.36
CA LYS A 171 -2.09 7.63 21.08
C LYS A 171 -1.80 6.14 21.25
N GLU A 172 -2.66 5.30 20.68
CA GLU A 172 -2.54 3.85 20.74
C GLU A 172 -2.48 3.23 19.34
N PHE A 173 -1.67 2.18 19.17
CA PHE A 173 -1.52 1.47 17.91
C PHE A 173 -1.94 0.00 18.10
N ARG A 174 -2.83 -0.48 17.23
CA ARG A 174 -3.37 -1.84 17.28
C ARG A 174 -3.05 -2.56 15.96
N PRO A 175 -2.09 -3.49 15.94
CA PRO A 175 -1.81 -4.31 14.78
C PRO A 175 -2.85 -5.42 14.63
N TRP A 176 -3.18 -5.73 13.39
CA TRP A 176 -4.04 -6.85 13.00
C TRP A 176 -3.31 -7.75 12.02
N ASP A 177 -3.09 -9.01 12.39
CA ASP A 177 -2.55 -10.05 11.50
C ASP A 177 -3.68 -10.59 10.62
N VAL A 178 -3.57 -10.36 9.32
CA VAL A 178 -4.60 -10.76 8.36
C VAL A 178 -4.65 -12.28 8.17
N LYS A 179 -3.48 -12.95 8.18
CA LYS A 179 -3.37 -14.40 8.01
C LYS A 179 -3.94 -15.15 9.21
N ARG A 180 -3.52 -14.77 10.41
CA ARG A 180 -3.99 -15.39 11.65
C ARG A 180 -5.37 -14.86 12.12
N LYS A 181 -5.88 -13.77 11.51
CA LYS A 181 -7.12 -13.07 11.89
C LYS A 181 -7.13 -12.68 13.37
N LYS A 182 -6.01 -12.16 13.86
CA LYS A 182 -5.77 -11.88 15.28
C LYS A 182 -5.31 -10.44 15.49
N ALA A 183 -5.77 -9.82 16.59
CA ALA A 183 -5.28 -8.52 17.06
C ALA A 183 -3.88 -8.68 17.69
N ALA A 184 -2.89 -8.85 16.85
CA ALA A 184 -1.48 -8.98 17.20
C ALA A 184 -0.62 -8.70 15.95
N PRO A 185 0.66 -8.30 16.10
CA PRO A 185 1.57 -8.21 14.97
C PRO A 185 1.83 -9.60 14.36
N PRO A 186 2.07 -9.70 13.05
CA PRO A 186 2.62 -10.91 12.43
C PRO A 186 3.97 -11.31 13.05
N ASP A 187 4.35 -12.55 12.83
CA ASP A 187 5.65 -13.07 13.26
C ASP A 187 6.24 -13.90 12.10
N PRO A 188 7.38 -13.47 11.52
CA PRO A 188 8.08 -12.20 11.76
C PRO A 188 7.26 -10.96 11.37
N ARG A 189 7.63 -9.78 11.93
CA ARG A 189 6.97 -8.52 11.61
C ARG A 189 7.42 -8.02 10.24
N PRO A 190 6.49 -7.73 9.32
CA PRO A 190 6.85 -7.23 8.00
C PRO A 190 7.28 -5.76 8.04
N LEU A 191 8.09 -5.36 7.08
CA LEU A 191 8.32 -3.96 6.76
C LEU A 191 7.12 -3.37 6.01
N TYR A 192 6.88 -2.07 6.20
CA TYR A 192 5.87 -1.30 5.46
C TYR A 192 6.31 -1.09 4.00
N ASN A 193 5.36 -0.99 3.05
CA ASN A 193 5.61 -0.63 1.64
C ASN A 193 6.57 -1.58 0.89
N GLN A 194 6.51 -2.89 1.11
CA GLN A 194 7.35 -3.85 0.37
C GLN A 194 7.20 -3.76 -1.15
N PRO A 195 5.99 -3.56 -1.74
CA PRO A 195 5.86 -3.39 -3.18
C PRO A 195 6.62 -2.18 -3.75
N GLY A 196 6.70 -1.08 -2.98
CA GLY A 196 7.50 0.09 -3.35
C GLY A 196 9.00 -0.18 -3.31
N MET A 197 9.45 -0.94 -2.33
CA MET A 197 10.86 -1.31 -2.17
C MET A 197 11.38 -2.18 -3.32
N LEU A 198 10.54 -3.01 -3.95
CA LEU A 198 10.96 -3.81 -5.12
C LEU A 198 11.40 -2.94 -6.30
N LYS A 199 10.86 -1.73 -6.41
CA LYS A 199 11.09 -0.82 -7.54
C LYS A 199 12.27 0.13 -7.32
N SER A 200 12.98 0.03 -6.19
CA SER A 200 14.04 0.97 -5.83
C SER A 200 15.25 0.26 -5.23
N ASP A 201 16.44 0.66 -5.65
CA ASP A 201 17.70 0.21 -5.06
C ASP A 201 18.08 1.02 -3.81
N ARG A 202 17.38 2.14 -3.57
CA ARG A 202 17.57 3.00 -2.40
C ARG A 202 16.30 3.06 -1.59
N VAL A 203 16.41 2.87 -0.28
CA VAL A 203 15.26 2.87 0.63
C VAL A 203 15.59 3.74 1.84
N VAL A 204 14.66 4.63 2.18
CA VAL A 204 14.74 5.41 3.42
C VAL A 204 13.94 4.67 4.50
N VAL A 205 14.58 4.40 5.62
CA VAL A 205 13.95 3.80 6.80
C VAL A 205 13.69 4.92 7.82
N VAL A 206 12.46 5.03 8.27
CA VAL A 206 12.00 6.06 9.23
C VAL A 206 11.26 5.42 10.40
N GLU A 207 10.99 6.23 11.43
CA GLU A 207 10.17 5.79 12.55
C GLU A 207 8.68 6.05 12.28
N GLY A 208 7.93 4.94 12.22
CA GLY A 208 6.49 4.99 12.10
C GLY A 208 5.94 5.23 10.68
N GLU A 209 4.72 4.76 10.52
CA GLU A 209 4.04 4.72 9.22
C GLU A 209 3.66 6.12 8.70
N LYS A 210 3.44 7.10 9.60
CA LYS A 210 3.16 8.50 9.24
C LYS A 210 4.34 9.08 8.46
N CYS A 211 5.57 8.91 8.98
CA CYS A 211 6.79 9.40 8.35
C CYS A 211 7.08 8.68 7.03
N ALA A 212 6.95 7.34 7.01
CA ALA A 212 7.10 6.57 5.77
C ALA A 212 6.11 7.02 4.69
N LYS A 213 4.84 7.23 5.06
CA LYS A 213 3.83 7.70 4.12
C LYS A 213 4.12 9.11 3.60
N ALA A 214 4.56 10.03 4.45
CA ALA A 214 4.92 11.39 4.04
C ALA A 214 6.03 11.38 2.97
N LEU A 215 7.06 10.55 3.15
CA LEU A 215 8.13 10.38 2.15
C LEU A 215 7.63 9.72 0.86
N ILE A 216 6.77 8.69 0.96
CA ILE A 216 6.19 8.00 -0.19
C ILE A 216 5.33 8.98 -1.02
N ASP A 217 4.53 9.81 -0.38
CA ASP A 217 3.71 10.83 -1.03
C ASP A 217 4.57 11.89 -1.75
N ALA A 218 5.80 12.12 -1.27
CA ALA A 218 6.82 12.95 -1.91
C ALA A 218 7.62 12.22 -3.02
N GLY A 219 7.25 10.98 -3.38
CA GLY A 219 7.93 10.20 -4.42
C GLY A 219 9.20 9.49 -3.97
N ILE A 220 9.47 9.43 -2.67
CA ILE A 220 10.66 8.80 -2.09
C ILE A 220 10.30 7.39 -1.62
N CYS A 221 11.11 6.39 -2.00
CA CYS A 221 10.92 5.04 -1.50
C CYS A 221 11.28 4.96 -0.02
N ALA A 222 10.27 4.82 0.83
CA ALA A 222 10.44 4.75 2.27
C ALA A 222 9.72 3.54 2.87
N THR A 223 10.20 3.11 4.03
CA THR A 223 9.64 2.03 4.84
C THR A 223 9.83 2.31 6.32
N THR A 224 9.13 1.53 7.15
CA THR A 224 9.31 1.50 8.60
C THR A 224 9.08 0.10 9.12
N ALA A 225 9.68 -0.22 10.28
CA ALA A 225 9.32 -1.39 11.05
C ALA A 225 8.04 -1.14 11.85
N MET A 226 7.25 -2.19 12.04
CA MET A 226 6.02 -2.11 12.83
C MET A 226 6.34 -1.78 14.30
N HIS A 227 5.76 -0.71 14.85
CA HIS A 227 5.94 -0.10 16.17
C HIS A 227 7.09 0.95 16.28
N GLY A 228 7.64 1.44 15.17
CA GLY A 228 8.63 2.53 15.19
C GLY A 228 9.84 2.22 16.08
N ALA A 229 10.34 3.20 16.85
CA ALA A 229 11.50 3.06 17.74
C ALA A 229 11.39 1.94 18.78
N ASN A 230 10.16 1.55 19.14
CA ASN A 230 9.90 0.42 20.03
C ASN A 230 9.81 -0.93 19.31
N ALA A 231 10.12 -0.96 18.01
CA ALA A 231 10.12 -2.20 17.25
C ALA A 231 11.19 -3.16 17.81
N PRO A 232 10.84 -4.40 18.11
CA PRO A 232 11.84 -5.41 18.41
C PRO A 232 12.58 -5.76 17.12
N VAL A 233 13.80 -5.29 17.02
CA VAL A 233 14.65 -5.40 15.83
C VAL A 233 14.81 -6.86 15.41
N GLU A 234 14.93 -7.76 16.38
CA GLU A 234 15.09 -9.20 16.21
C GLU A 234 13.82 -9.93 15.71
N LYS A 235 12.66 -9.30 15.80
CA LYS A 235 11.39 -9.85 15.33
C LYS A 235 10.93 -9.26 13.99
N THR A 236 11.69 -8.31 13.45
CA THR A 236 11.38 -7.66 12.17
C THR A 236 12.06 -8.42 11.04
N ASP A 237 11.32 -8.71 9.98
CA ASP A 237 11.88 -9.26 8.75
C ASP A 237 12.55 -8.15 7.93
N TRP A 238 13.87 -8.08 8.01
CA TRP A 238 14.69 -7.11 7.28
C TRP A 238 15.10 -7.61 5.90
N SER A 239 14.76 -8.85 5.53
CA SER A 239 15.16 -9.48 4.25
C SER A 239 14.76 -8.66 3.00
N PRO A 240 13.64 -7.88 2.96
CA PRO A 240 13.32 -7.04 1.80
C PRO A 240 14.35 -5.93 1.52
N LEU A 241 15.27 -5.66 2.46
CA LEU A 241 16.35 -4.67 2.28
C LEU A 241 17.65 -5.29 1.76
N ALA A 242 17.72 -6.61 1.58
CA ALA A 242 18.91 -7.27 1.03
C ALA A 242 19.30 -6.69 -0.34
N GLY A 243 20.60 -6.40 -0.52
CA GLY A 243 21.16 -5.81 -1.72
C GLY A 243 20.87 -4.31 -1.92
N LYS A 244 20.11 -3.65 -1.03
CA LYS A 244 19.72 -2.26 -1.17
C LYS A 244 20.66 -1.31 -0.45
N THR A 245 20.73 -0.08 -0.94
CA THR A 245 21.34 1.06 -0.23
C THR A 245 20.31 1.64 0.73
N VAL A 246 20.57 1.52 2.01
CA VAL A 246 19.65 1.96 3.07
C VAL A 246 20.10 3.26 3.68
N LEU A 247 19.16 4.16 3.89
CA LEU A 247 19.36 5.42 4.59
C LEU A 247 18.35 5.47 5.75
N ILE A 248 18.84 5.54 6.97
CA ILE A 248 17.98 5.67 8.15
C ILE A 248 17.85 7.14 8.48
N TRP A 249 16.62 7.61 8.61
CA TRP A 249 16.30 8.94 9.10
C TRP A 249 15.61 8.78 10.47
N PRO A 250 16.36 8.87 11.57
CA PRO A 250 15.81 8.76 12.91
C PRO A 250 15.03 10.01 13.31
N ASP A 251 14.07 9.87 14.22
CA ASP A 251 13.54 11.00 14.96
C ASP A 251 14.70 11.67 15.74
N LYS A 252 14.65 13.00 15.86
CA LYS A 252 15.72 13.75 16.54
C LYS A 252 15.58 13.66 18.05
N ASP A 253 15.68 12.45 18.59
CA ASP A 253 15.68 12.19 20.03
C ASP A 253 16.58 10.99 20.39
N LYS A 254 16.81 10.79 21.67
CA LYS A 254 17.66 9.71 22.13
C LYS A 254 17.12 8.31 21.76
N PRO A 255 15.83 7.98 21.94
CA PRO A 255 15.27 6.70 21.49
C PRO A 255 15.45 6.44 20.00
N GLY A 256 15.24 7.46 19.16
CA GLY A 256 15.42 7.37 17.71
C GLY A 256 16.84 7.00 17.32
N TRP A 257 17.83 7.63 17.94
CA TRP A 257 19.25 7.29 17.71
C TRP A 257 19.59 5.87 18.14
N GLU A 258 19.15 5.46 19.33
CA GLU A 258 19.39 4.09 19.84
C GLU A 258 18.71 3.03 18.97
N TYR A 259 17.53 3.34 18.45
CA TYR A 259 16.84 2.48 17.48
C TYR A 259 17.58 2.41 16.15
N ALA A 260 18.00 3.55 15.59
CA ALA A 260 18.70 3.62 14.31
C ALA A 260 19.98 2.78 14.30
N ASP A 261 20.75 2.82 15.38
CA ASP A 261 21.99 2.04 15.53
C ASP A 261 21.69 0.53 15.53
N ARG A 262 20.75 0.06 16.35
CA ARG A 262 20.36 -1.35 16.39
C ARG A 262 19.75 -1.83 15.07
N ALA A 263 18.90 -1.02 14.46
CA ALA A 263 18.26 -1.35 13.19
C ALA A 263 19.28 -1.42 12.05
N ALA A 264 20.28 -0.53 12.03
CA ALA A 264 21.38 -0.56 11.06
C ALA A 264 22.14 -1.89 11.09
N GLN A 265 22.48 -2.38 12.28
CA GLN A 265 23.14 -3.68 12.45
C GLN A 265 22.29 -4.82 11.90
N ALA A 266 20.99 -4.85 12.22
CA ALA A 266 20.08 -5.88 11.73
C ALA A 266 19.89 -5.85 10.21
N MET A 267 19.80 -4.65 9.62
CA MET A 267 19.68 -4.48 8.15
C MET A 267 20.96 -4.94 7.43
N LEU A 268 22.13 -4.61 7.96
CA LEU A 268 23.42 -5.07 7.43
C LEU A 268 23.54 -6.59 7.55
N ALA A 269 23.17 -7.17 8.70
CA ALA A 269 23.13 -8.62 8.90
C ALA A 269 22.14 -9.32 7.94
N ALA A 270 21.04 -8.67 7.58
CA ALA A 270 20.08 -9.17 6.60
C ALA A 270 20.54 -8.96 5.14
N GLY A 271 21.74 -8.43 4.91
CA GLY A 271 22.33 -8.30 3.57
C GLY A 271 22.11 -6.96 2.88
N ALA A 272 21.77 -5.90 3.58
CA ALA A 272 21.76 -4.56 2.99
C ALA A 272 23.16 -4.22 2.44
N LYS A 273 23.19 -3.64 1.23
CA LYS A 273 24.47 -3.31 0.53
C LYS A 273 25.26 -2.25 1.28
N THR A 274 24.58 -1.21 1.74
CA THR A 274 25.12 -0.15 2.59
C THR A 274 24.01 0.35 3.51
N CYS A 275 24.41 0.83 4.69
CA CYS A 275 23.50 1.46 5.63
C CYS A 275 24.13 2.77 6.13
N HIS A 276 23.39 3.87 6.09
CA HIS A 276 23.80 5.16 6.60
C HIS A 276 22.72 5.71 7.52
N ILE A 277 23.13 6.43 8.56
CA ILE A 277 22.22 7.17 9.44
C ILE A 277 22.37 8.66 9.13
N LEU A 278 21.27 9.33 8.77
CA LEU A 278 21.21 10.78 8.59
C LEU A 278 21.31 11.51 9.93
N TYR A 279 22.03 12.61 9.94
CA TYR A 279 22.01 13.55 11.05
C TYR A 279 20.97 14.64 10.77
N PRO A 280 19.85 14.68 11.53
CA PRO A 280 18.91 15.79 11.44
C PRO A 280 19.60 17.14 11.63
N PRO A 281 19.09 18.22 11.00
CA PRO A 281 19.67 19.55 11.14
C PRO A 281 19.80 19.95 12.62
N GLU A 282 20.90 20.60 12.99
CA GLU A 282 21.14 21.02 14.37
C GLU A 282 20.02 21.94 14.89
N ALA A 283 19.52 22.84 14.03
CA ALA A 283 18.44 23.77 14.34
C ALA A 283 17.05 23.13 14.44
N ALA A 284 16.85 21.86 13.99
CA ALA A 284 15.56 21.21 14.11
C ALA A 284 15.22 20.94 15.59
N ALA A 285 13.93 20.93 15.92
CA ALA A 285 13.44 20.68 17.26
C ALA A 285 13.76 19.24 17.72
N GLU A 286 13.71 18.99 19.03
CA GLU A 286 13.75 17.64 19.58
C GLU A 286 12.50 16.87 19.12
N GLY A 287 12.67 15.61 18.72
CA GLY A 287 11.62 14.78 18.16
C GLY A 287 11.23 15.09 16.71
N TRP A 288 11.95 16.01 16.04
CA TRP A 288 11.70 16.34 14.63
C TRP A 288 11.89 15.10 13.74
N ASP A 289 10.88 14.84 12.93
CA ASP A 289 10.75 13.64 12.10
C ASP A 289 10.62 13.98 10.60
N ALA A 290 10.58 12.96 9.76
CA ALA A 290 10.45 13.13 8.31
C ALA A 290 9.07 13.69 7.89
N ALA A 291 8.02 13.49 8.69
CA ALA A 291 6.71 14.06 8.41
C ALA A 291 6.64 15.53 8.81
N ASP A 292 7.33 15.93 9.86
CA ASP A 292 7.48 17.35 10.25
C ASP A 292 8.26 18.10 9.19
N ALA A 293 9.39 17.54 8.72
CA ALA A 293 10.17 18.10 7.61
C ALA A 293 9.30 18.35 6.37
N GLN A 294 8.48 17.38 6.00
CA GLN A 294 7.56 17.51 4.85
C GLN A 294 6.51 18.60 5.09
N ALA A 295 5.93 18.67 6.29
CA ALA A 295 4.91 19.64 6.64
C ALA A 295 5.45 21.09 6.68
N GLU A 296 6.69 21.26 7.05
CA GLU A 296 7.38 22.57 7.11
C GLU A 296 7.91 23.04 5.74
N GLY A 297 7.80 22.21 4.69
CA GLY A 297 8.33 22.52 3.37
C GLY A 297 9.85 22.46 3.29
N PHE A 298 10.48 21.68 4.18
CA PHE A 298 11.92 21.43 4.16
C PHE A 298 12.32 20.70 2.86
N ASP A 299 13.53 20.97 2.34
CA ASP A 299 14.05 20.25 1.17
C ASP A 299 14.43 18.80 1.50
N VAL A 300 13.42 17.96 1.62
CA VAL A 300 13.55 16.54 1.95
C VAL A 300 14.40 15.80 0.92
N ALA A 301 14.22 16.09 -0.38
CA ALA A 301 14.96 15.43 -1.45
C ALA A 301 16.45 15.79 -1.42
N GLY A 302 16.76 17.06 -1.28
CA GLY A 302 18.14 17.55 -1.13
C GLY A 302 18.79 17.00 0.13
N PHE A 303 18.08 16.92 1.24
CA PHE A 303 18.59 16.35 2.49
C PHE A 303 18.88 14.85 2.37
N ILE A 304 18.02 14.06 1.76
CA ILE A 304 18.26 12.64 1.47
C ILE A 304 19.44 12.46 0.52
N ALA A 305 19.62 13.37 -0.44
CA ALA A 305 20.72 13.27 -1.40
C ALA A 305 22.06 13.67 -0.79
N HIS A 306 22.12 14.74 0.00
CA HIS A 306 23.36 15.42 0.38
C HIS A 306 23.53 15.68 1.88
N GLY A 307 22.50 15.41 2.70
CA GLY A 307 22.55 15.65 4.14
C GLY A 307 23.68 14.90 4.83
N PRO A 308 24.18 15.43 5.96
CA PRO A 308 25.23 14.80 6.74
C PRO A 308 24.78 13.44 7.24
N ARG A 309 25.66 12.43 7.14
CA ARG A 309 25.33 11.04 7.46
C ARG A 309 26.53 10.26 7.94
N MET A 310 26.30 9.27 8.77
CA MET A 310 27.29 8.30 9.21
C MET A 310 27.08 6.98 8.45
N GLN A 311 28.15 6.44 7.89
CA GLN A 311 28.10 5.08 7.33
C GLN A 311 28.23 4.07 8.46
N MET A 312 27.34 3.10 8.45
CA MET A 312 27.33 1.98 9.39
C MET A 312 28.06 0.78 8.82
N TYR A 313 28.72 0.05 9.69
CA TYR A 313 29.40 -1.21 9.36
C TYR A 313 28.91 -2.30 10.30
N LEU A 314 28.84 -3.52 9.80
CA LEU A 314 28.50 -4.67 10.64
C LEU A 314 29.58 -4.84 11.70
N VAL A 315 29.18 -4.79 12.95
CA VAL A 315 30.07 -5.12 14.07
C VAL A 315 30.22 -6.63 14.09
N ALA A 316 31.44 -7.13 13.85
CA ALA A 316 31.73 -8.55 14.07
C ALA A 316 31.58 -8.86 15.56
N ASP A 317 30.84 -9.92 15.89
CA ASP A 317 30.82 -10.44 17.24
C ASP A 317 32.27 -10.68 17.66
N GLY A 318 32.76 -9.92 18.65
CA GLY A 318 34.10 -10.09 19.18
C GLY A 318 34.27 -11.49 19.79
N PRO A 319 35.45 -12.09 19.76
CA PRO A 319 35.67 -13.41 20.34
C PRO A 319 35.33 -13.38 21.83
N ASP A 320 34.50 -14.31 22.22
CA ASP A 320 34.06 -14.69 23.56
C ASP A 320 34.85 -14.14 24.75
N SER A 321 34.15 -13.45 25.63
CA SER A 321 34.51 -13.37 27.05
C SER A 321 34.22 -14.68 27.78
N ALA A 322 34.82 -15.76 27.35
CA ALA A 322 34.79 -17.04 28.05
C ALA A 322 36.20 -17.56 28.16
N THR A 323 36.90 -17.14 29.21
CA THR A 323 37.81 -18.00 30.01
C THR A 323 38.50 -17.16 31.08
N THR A 324 37.88 -16.96 32.23
CA THR A 324 38.63 -16.88 33.46
C THR A 324 38.52 -18.26 34.11
N GLY A 325 39.32 -19.20 33.59
CA GLY A 325 39.62 -20.41 34.26
C GLY A 325 40.42 -20.12 35.53
N SER A 326 39.91 -20.62 36.63
CA SER A 326 40.62 -20.77 37.89
C SER A 326 42.00 -21.40 37.67
N ALA A 327 43.04 -20.78 38.15
CA ALA A 327 44.27 -21.45 38.50
C ALA A 327 44.43 -21.37 40.03
N THR A 328 44.26 -22.52 40.62
CA THR A 328 44.80 -22.88 41.97
C THR A 328 46.31 -22.75 41.94
N GLU A 329 46.84 -22.04 42.92
CA GLU A 329 47.83 -22.48 43.91
C GLU A 329 48.03 -21.35 44.93
#